data_50a6d2642647b7111811566d5f423d44
#
_entry.id   50a6d2642647b7111811566d5f423d44
#
_cell.length_a   1.000
_cell.length_b   1.000
_cell.length_c   1.000
_cell.angle_alpha   90.00
_cell.angle_beta   90.00
_cell.angle_gamma   90.00
#
_symmetry.space_group_name_H-M   'P 1'
#
loop_
_entity.id
_entity.type
_entity.pdbx_description
1 polymer ?
#
loop_
_entity_poly.entity_id
_entity_poly.type
_entity_poly.pdbx_seq_one_letter_code
_entity_poly.pdbx_strand_id
1 'polypeptide(L)'
;KRFFGDFCSLTVDFIEKEVRKAIAESTGEYSGSIEIEDLYPPLPAFGGGREQPVVRKLAELSGNEPVTVGYATEAGLLSGLTQNTVVFGAGSISNAHQPGEYLLKKEIEPMSRILREIISLICEKGELQ
;
A
#
# COMPACT_ATOMS: atom_id res chain seq x y z
N LYS A 1 12.75 4.14 13.87
CA LYS A 1 13.72 3.79 12.81
C LYS A 1 13.91 2.28 12.59
N ARG A 2 12.91 1.44 12.85
CA ARG A 2 13.03 -0.03 12.68
C ARG A 2 11.70 -0.72 12.36
N PHE A 3 10.73 -0.04 11.76
CA PHE A 3 9.40 -0.64 11.59
C PHE A 3 9.09 -1.16 10.17
N PHE A 4 9.99 -1.06 9.21
CA PHE A 4 9.69 -1.39 7.81
C PHE A 4 10.35 -2.67 7.26
N GLY A 5 11.37 -3.21 7.90
CA GLY A 5 11.97 -4.49 7.52
C GLY A 5 11.24 -5.71 8.07
N ASP A 6 10.59 -5.55 9.23
CA ASP A 6 10.08 -6.69 10.00
C ASP A 6 8.57 -6.94 9.83
N PHE A 7 7.80 -6.00 9.28
CA PHE A 7 6.37 -6.20 9.06
C PHE A 7 6.06 -7.10 7.86
N CYS A 8 6.96 -7.21 6.90
CA CYS A 8 6.86 -8.19 5.81
C CYS A 8 7.15 -9.62 6.25
N SER A 9 7.76 -9.82 7.41
CA SER A 9 8.02 -11.14 8.00
C SER A 9 7.00 -11.54 9.07
N LEU A 10 5.97 -10.76 9.31
CA LEU A 10 4.74 -11.25 9.92
C LEU A 10 4.08 -12.17 8.90
N THR A 11 4.66 -13.34 8.78
CA THR A 11 4.24 -14.37 7.87
C THR A 11 2.79 -14.72 8.15
N VAL A 12 2.09 -15.16 7.13
CA VAL A 12 0.77 -15.78 7.23
C VAL A 12 0.73 -16.74 8.43
N ASP A 13 1.80 -17.49 8.67
CA ASP A 13 1.99 -18.39 9.80
C ASP A 13 1.84 -17.72 11.18
N PHE A 14 2.36 -16.50 11.33
CA PHE A 14 2.21 -15.76 12.59
C PHE A 14 0.75 -15.35 12.82
N ILE A 15 0.12 -14.79 11.79
CA ILE A 15 -1.29 -14.35 11.88
C ILE A 15 -2.19 -15.56 12.13
N GLU A 16 -1.98 -16.66 11.43
CA GLU A 16 -2.72 -17.90 11.63
C GLU A 16 -2.57 -18.43 13.07
N LYS A 17 -1.35 -18.43 13.59
CA LYS A 17 -1.07 -18.84 14.96
C LYS A 17 -1.78 -17.97 15.99
N GLU A 18 -1.75 -16.63 15.82
CA GLU A 18 -2.42 -15.70 16.73
C GLU A 18 -3.95 -15.82 16.64
N VAL A 19 -4.50 -16.02 15.43
CA VAL A 19 -5.93 -16.25 15.23
C VAL A 19 -6.36 -17.57 15.91
N ARG A 20 -5.64 -18.67 15.69
CA ARG A 20 -5.92 -19.96 16.33
C ARG A 20 -5.85 -19.86 17.87
N LYS A 21 -4.88 -19.13 18.39
CA LYS A 21 -4.74 -18.86 19.82
C LYS A 21 -5.94 -18.08 20.37
N ALA A 22 -6.31 -16.96 19.71
CA ALA A 22 -7.44 -16.14 20.13
C ALA A 22 -8.76 -16.92 20.10
N ILE A 23 -8.96 -17.78 19.10
CA ILE A 23 -10.12 -18.69 19.01
C ILE A 23 -10.12 -19.68 20.18
N ALA A 24 -8.98 -20.33 20.45
CA ALA A 24 -8.86 -21.28 21.55
C ALA A 24 -9.13 -20.64 22.92
N GLU A 25 -8.68 -19.41 23.12
CA GLU A 25 -8.91 -18.63 24.34
C GLU A 25 -10.38 -18.20 24.51
N SER A 26 -11.09 -17.93 23.39
CA SER A 26 -12.48 -17.45 23.40
C SER A 26 -13.51 -18.57 23.47
N THR A 27 -13.15 -19.80 23.05
CA THR A 27 -14.09 -20.91 22.88
C THR A 27 -13.93 -22.04 23.92
N GLY A 28 -13.48 -21.74 25.11
CA GLY A 28 -13.09 -22.67 26.17
C GLY A 28 -13.97 -23.92 26.41
N GLU A 29 -15.17 -23.99 25.82
CA GLU A 29 -16.06 -25.16 25.82
C GLU A 29 -16.49 -25.60 24.40
N TYR A 30 -15.95 -24.99 23.35
CA TYR A 30 -16.32 -25.32 21.97
C TYR A 30 -15.67 -26.64 21.53
N SER A 31 -16.46 -27.67 21.30
CA SER A 31 -16.00 -28.99 20.85
C SER A 31 -15.92 -29.15 19.31
N GLY A 32 -16.14 -28.07 18.57
CA GLY A 32 -16.08 -28.08 17.11
C GLY A 32 -14.65 -27.99 16.58
N SER A 33 -14.45 -28.36 15.33
CA SER A 33 -13.21 -28.11 14.59
C SER A 33 -13.28 -26.74 13.88
N ILE A 34 -12.16 -26.00 13.86
CA ILE A 34 -12.01 -24.77 13.11
C ILE A 34 -11.00 -25.04 12.01
N GLU A 35 -11.43 -24.86 10.77
CA GLU A 35 -10.59 -24.96 9.60
C GLU A 35 -10.32 -23.54 9.09
N ILE A 36 -9.06 -23.25 8.79
CA ILE A 36 -8.63 -21.98 8.21
C ILE A 36 -8.13 -22.29 6.81
N GLU A 37 -8.75 -21.67 5.83
CA GLU A 37 -8.42 -21.84 4.41
C GLU A 37 -7.96 -20.50 3.83
N ASP A 38 -6.87 -20.53 3.09
CA ASP A 38 -6.41 -19.37 2.30
C ASP A 38 -7.27 -19.24 1.06
N LEU A 39 -8.10 -18.21 1.00
CA LEU A 39 -8.95 -17.95 -0.16
C LEU A 39 -8.17 -17.32 -1.33
N TYR A 40 -7.14 -16.54 -1.02
CA TYR A 40 -6.30 -15.85 -2.00
C TYR A 40 -4.85 -15.81 -1.53
N PRO A 41 -3.88 -15.78 -2.47
CA PRO A 41 -2.49 -15.51 -2.12
C PRO A 41 -2.39 -14.17 -1.37
N PRO A 42 -1.55 -14.07 -0.33
CA PRO A 42 -1.36 -12.84 0.40
C PRO A 42 -0.81 -11.74 -0.52
N LEU A 43 -1.34 -10.53 -0.38
CA LEU A 43 -0.77 -9.36 -1.04
C LEU A 43 0.54 -8.99 -0.35
N PRO A 44 1.67 -8.97 -1.07
CA PRO A 44 2.94 -8.61 -0.46
C PRO A 44 2.92 -7.13 -0.05
N ALA A 45 3.48 -6.85 1.12
CA ALA A 45 3.80 -5.49 1.48
C ALA A 45 4.91 -4.96 0.58
N PHE A 46 4.83 -3.70 0.18
CA PHE A 46 5.91 -3.06 -0.56
C PHE A 46 6.33 -1.77 0.14
N GLY A 47 7.59 -1.44 0.02
CA GLY A 47 8.16 -0.20 0.52
C GLY A 47 9.04 0.40 -0.56
N GLY A 48 8.55 1.43 -1.22
CA GLY A 48 9.41 2.34 -1.96
C GLY A 48 10.17 3.20 -0.96
N GLY A 49 11.49 3.11 -0.93
CA GLY A 49 12.28 4.01 -0.09
C GLY A 49 12.00 5.48 -0.47
N ARG A 50 11.97 6.37 0.52
CA ARG A 50 11.84 7.83 0.31
C ARG A 50 12.91 8.37 -0.65
N GLU A 51 14.01 7.63 -0.76
CA GLU A 51 15.16 7.98 -1.60
C GLU A 51 14.99 7.62 -3.08
N GLN A 52 13.95 6.87 -3.43
CA GLN A 52 13.70 6.54 -4.84
C GLN A 52 13.45 7.81 -5.66
N PRO A 53 14.05 7.92 -6.86
CA PRO A 53 13.94 9.12 -7.69
C PRO A 53 12.50 9.53 -7.98
N VAL A 54 11.62 8.56 -8.28
CA VAL A 54 10.20 8.83 -8.55
C VAL A 54 9.47 9.35 -7.30
N VAL A 55 9.79 8.83 -6.11
CA VAL A 55 9.16 9.26 -4.85
C VAL A 55 9.57 10.69 -4.51
N ARG A 56 10.87 11.01 -4.62
CA ARG A 56 11.38 12.36 -4.42
C ARG A 56 10.78 13.36 -5.40
N LYS A 57 10.67 12.97 -6.68
CA LYS A 57 10.08 13.85 -7.69
C LYS A 57 8.59 14.09 -7.46
N LEU A 58 7.84 13.07 -7.05
CA LEU A 58 6.43 13.22 -6.68
C LEU A 58 6.26 14.11 -5.44
N ALA A 59 7.12 13.98 -4.44
CA ALA A 59 7.11 14.85 -3.25
C ALA A 59 7.38 16.31 -3.64
N GLU A 60 8.37 16.56 -4.49
CA GLU A 60 8.69 17.90 -5.02
C GLU A 60 7.49 18.51 -5.76
N LEU A 61 6.90 17.78 -6.70
CA LEU A 61 5.82 18.28 -7.56
C LEU A 61 4.49 18.47 -6.80
N SER A 62 4.22 17.62 -5.83
CA SER A 62 2.99 17.66 -5.05
C SER A 62 3.07 18.56 -3.82
N GLY A 63 4.27 18.84 -3.33
CA GLY A 63 4.50 19.50 -2.05
C GLY A 63 4.14 18.64 -0.84
N ASN A 64 3.95 17.33 -1.03
CA ASN A 64 3.57 16.39 0.03
C ASN A 64 4.75 15.48 0.39
N GLU A 65 4.90 15.21 1.68
CA GLU A 65 5.86 14.22 2.15
C GLU A 65 5.34 12.80 1.92
N PRO A 66 6.20 11.86 1.48
CA PRO A 66 5.83 10.47 1.36
C PRO A 66 5.55 9.87 2.74
N VAL A 67 4.44 9.16 2.83
CA VAL A 67 4.00 8.49 4.06
C VAL A 67 3.81 7.01 3.81
N THR A 68 3.75 6.26 4.88
CA THR A 68 3.38 4.86 4.84
C THR A 68 1.95 4.68 5.30
N VAL A 69 1.29 3.71 4.71
CA VAL A 69 -0.12 3.41 4.96
C VAL A 69 -0.28 1.95 5.37
N GLY A 70 -1.27 1.67 6.20
CA GLY A 70 -1.58 0.34 6.72
C GLY A 70 -2.73 -0.35 5.99
N TYR A 71 -2.92 -0.08 4.69
CA TYR A 71 -3.93 -0.76 3.88
C TYR A 71 -3.29 -1.54 2.73
N ALA A 72 -3.99 -2.56 2.26
CA ALA A 72 -3.54 -3.36 1.13
C ALA A 72 -3.88 -2.68 -0.20
N THR A 73 -3.03 -2.91 -1.20
CA THR A 73 -3.21 -2.44 -2.58
C THR A 73 -2.48 -3.38 -3.53
N GLU A 74 -2.93 -3.47 -4.76
CA GLU A 74 -2.29 -4.24 -5.83
C GLU A 74 -0.86 -3.76 -6.15
N ALA A 75 -0.48 -2.58 -5.69
CA ALA A 75 0.89 -2.09 -5.82
C ALA A 75 1.93 -3.05 -5.20
N GLY A 76 1.54 -3.83 -4.18
CA GLY A 76 2.36 -4.90 -3.63
C GLY A 76 2.74 -5.96 -4.67
N LEU A 77 1.83 -6.35 -5.55
CA LEU A 77 2.09 -7.28 -6.65
C LEU A 77 2.99 -6.64 -7.73
N LEU A 78 2.73 -5.38 -8.07
CA LEU A 78 3.51 -4.65 -9.06
C LEU A 78 4.94 -4.38 -8.59
N SER A 79 5.18 -4.26 -7.29
CA SER A 79 6.51 -4.05 -6.74
C SER A 79 7.48 -5.22 -7.00
N GLY A 80 6.96 -6.40 -7.31
CA GLY A 80 7.76 -7.53 -7.78
C GLY A 80 8.30 -7.37 -9.21
N LEU A 81 7.73 -6.46 -9.99
CA LEU A 81 8.14 -6.18 -11.38
C LEU A 81 9.08 -4.97 -11.48
N THR A 82 9.01 -4.05 -10.54
CA THR A 82 9.83 -2.83 -10.53
C THR A 82 10.05 -2.32 -9.11
N GLN A 83 11.22 -1.77 -8.85
CA GLN A 83 11.53 -1.16 -7.56
C GLN A 83 10.90 0.25 -7.41
N ASN A 84 10.47 0.86 -8.52
CA ASN A 84 9.88 2.20 -8.56
C ASN A 84 8.34 2.16 -8.41
N THR A 85 7.85 1.47 -7.39
CA THR A 85 6.41 1.38 -7.13
C THR A 85 6.01 2.35 -6.03
N VAL A 86 5.00 3.18 -6.32
CA VAL A 86 4.44 4.15 -5.38
C VAL A 86 2.93 4.27 -5.60
N VAL A 87 2.18 4.44 -4.54
CA VAL A 87 0.74 4.79 -4.62
C VAL A 87 0.61 6.29 -4.54
N PHE A 88 0.03 6.88 -5.56
CA PHE A 88 -0.15 8.31 -5.67
C PHE A 88 -1.46 8.64 -6.36
N GLY A 89 -2.25 9.56 -5.81
CA GLY A 89 -3.56 9.91 -6.35
C GLY A 89 -4.11 11.20 -5.77
N ALA A 90 -5.19 11.70 -6.37
CA ALA A 90 -5.95 12.83 -5.85
C ALA A 90 -6.86 12.39 -4.70
N GLY A 91 -7.25 13.33 -3.85
CA GLY A 91 -8.14 13.08 -2.72
C GLY A 91 -7.41 12.67 -1.45
N SER A 92 -8.20 12.22 -0.49
CA SER A 92 -7.73 11.73 0.81
C SER A 92 -8.23 10.31 1.04
N ILE A 93 -7.35 9.44 1.52
CA ILE A 93 -7.72 8.08 1.90
C ILE A 93 -8.82 8.05 2.98
N SER A 94 -8.93 9.10 3.80
CA SER A 94 -9.99 9.22 4.79
C SER A 94 -11.40 9.33 4.19
N ASN A 95 -11.51 9.66 2.92
CA ASN A 95 -12.78 9.73 2.20
C ASN A 95 -13.09 8.45 1.42
N ALA A 96 -12.12 7.56 1.27
CA ALA A 96 -12.27 6.32 0.53
C ALA A 96 -13.04 5.26 1.34
N HIS A 97 -13.74 4.36 0.62
CA HIS A 97 -14.48 3.24 1.19
C HIS A 97 -15.57 3.64 2.20
N GLN A 98 -16.15 4.84 2.05
CA GLN A 98 -17.21 5.33 2.91
C GLN A 98 -18.48 5.65 2.11
N PRO A 99 -19.67 5.57 2.74
CA PRO A 99 -20.89 6.10 2.14
C PRO A 99 -20.69 7.58 1.81
N GLY A 100 -20.86 7.95 0.54
CA GLY A 100 -20.64 9.32 0.11
C GLY A 100 -19.20 9.68 -0.22
N GLU A 101 -18.35 8.67 -0.52
CA GLU A 101 -17.01 8.89 -1.07
C GLU A 101 -17.01 9.94 -2.18
N TYR A 102 -16.10 10.88 -2.11
CA TYR A 102 -16.02 11.98 -3.07
C TYR A 102 -14.58 12.39 -3.37
N LEU A 103 -14.40 12.97 -4.54
CA LEU A 103 -13.20 13.67 -4.97
C LEU A 103 -13.55 15.11 -5.33
N LEU A 104 -12.79 16.06 -4.81
CA LEU A 104 -12.98 17.46 -5.16
C LEU A 104 -12.49 17.73 -6.59
N LYS A 105 -13.34 18.31 -7.44
CA LYS A 105 -13.00 18.63 -8.83
C LYS A 105 -11.72 19.48 -8.97
N LYS A 106 -11.46 20.38 -8.00
CA LYS A 106 -10.26 21.22 -7.98
C LYS A 106 -8.94 20.44 -7.81
N GLU A 107 -9.00 19.18 -7.36
CA GLU A 107 -7.82 18.32 -7.16
C GLU A 107 -7.44 17.54 -8.42
N ILE A 108 -8.35 17.42 -9.39
CA ILE A 108 -8.13 16.64 -10.61
C ILE A 108 -7.06 17.27 -11.50
N GLU A 109 -7.15 18.57 -11.75
CA GLU A 109 -6.22 19.26 -12.67
C GLU A 109 -4.78 19.31 -12.13
N PRO A 110 -4.52 19.65 -10.85
CA PRO A 110 -3.18 19.56 -10.28
C PRO A 110 -2.60 18.14 -10.36
N MET A 111 -3.41 17.13 -10.05
CA MET A 111 -2.99 15.73 -10.15
C MET A 111 -2.65 15.34 -11.59
N SER A 112 -3.51 15.68 -12.55
CA SER A 112 -3.28 15.39 -13.95
C SER A 112 -1.98 16.00 -14.47
N ARG A 113 -1.64 17.20 -14.01
CA ARG A 113 -0.39 17.88 -14.36
C ARG A 113 0.83 17.16 -13.82
N ILE A 114 0.80 16.75 -12.54
CA ILE A 114 1.87 15.97 -11.91
C ILE A 114 2.08 14.65 -12.64
N LEU A 115 1.00 13.91 -12.93
CA LEU A 115 1.09 12.63 -13.65
C LEU A 115 1.69 12.78 -15.04
N ARG A 116 1.30 13.81 -15.80
CA ARG A 116 1.89 14.09 -17.13
C ARG A 116 3.38 14.38 -17.03
N GLU A 117 3.81 15.16 -16.04
CA GLU A 117 5.22 15.47 -15.82
C GLU A 117 6.02 14.21 -15.50
N ILE A 118 5.53 13.36 -14.59
CA ILE A 118 6.19 12.08 -14.25
C ILE A 118 6.28 11.15 -15.47
N ILE A 119 5.20 11.02 -16.24
CA ILE A 119 5.19 10.21 -17.47
C ILE A 119 6.21 10.72 -18.47
N SER A 120 6.28 12.04 -18.70
CA SER A 120 7.26 12.63 -19.59
C SER A 120 8.70 12.38 -19.12
N LEU A 121 8.98 12.55 -17.82
CA LEU A 121 10.31 12.30 -17.27
C LEU A 121 10.74 10.82 -17.44
N ILE A 122 9.85 9.88 -17.22
CA ILE A 122 10.17 8.45 -17.30
C ILE A 122 10.20 7.98 -18.75
N CYS A 123 9.15 8.26 -19.52
CA CYS A 123 8.93 7.64 -20.84
C CYS A 123 9.64 8.39 -21.98
N GLU A 124 9.74 9.72 -21.90
CA GLU A 124 10.31 10.53 -22.98
C GLU A 124 11.78 10.85 -22.73
N LYS A 125 12.15 11.12 -21.48
CA LYS A 125 13.51 11.56 -21.13
C LYS A 125 14.37 10.43 -20.56
N GLY A 126 13.78 9.30 -20.15
CA GLY A 126 14.49 8.19 -19.52
C GLY A 126 15.07 8.51 -18.14
N GLU A 127 14.53 9.56 -17.51
CA GLU A 127 14.88 9.97 -16.15
C GLU A 127 14.09 9.14 -15.11
N LEU A 128 14.53 9.14 -13.86
CA LEU A 128 13.85 8.46 -12.73
C LEU A 128 13.79 6.92 -12.83
N GLN A 129 14.69 6.30 -13.61
CA GLN A 129 14.82 4.84 -13.69
C GLN A 129 15.69 4.27 -12.57
#